data_a5f47ba11f779c8853d20c5253e5e2bd
#
_entry.id   a5f47ba11f779c8853d20c5253e5e2bd
#
_cell.length_a   1.000
_cell.length_b   1.000
_cell.length_c   1.000
_cell.angle_alpha   90.00
_cell.angle_beta   90.00
_cell.angle_gamma   90.00
#
_symmetry.space_group_name_H-M   'P 1'
#
loop_
_entity.id
_entity.type
_entity.pdbx_description
1 polymer ?
#
loop_
_entity_poly.entity_id
_entity_poly.type
_entity_poly.pdbx_seq_one_letter_code
_entity_poly.pdbx_strand_id
1 'polypeptide(L)'
;MRRMGGVQEALTSRRTVYRYKREKVPDRTLESAFEAASNAPCHKNTHPWKFYVMGEKTRESLIPEVEKLAKKKSIDGEELEAGISRAIEKIISPPLLICVTSARSPQDPFREEEDYAA
;
A
#
# COMPACT_ATOMS: atom_id res chain seq x y z
N MET A 1 -0.83 -35.13 -10.43
CA MET A 1 -1.93 -34.22 -10.11
C MET A 1 -1.56 -32.78 -10.45
N ARG A 2 -2.40 -32.15 -11.16
CA ARG A 2 -2.16 -30.79 -11.58
C ARG A 2 -2.41 -29.80 -10.44
N ARG A 3 -1.41 -29.02 -10.10
CA ARG A 3 -1.58 -27.91 -9.18
C ARG A 3 -2.38 -26.81 -9.85
N MET A 4 -3.46 -26.46 -9.24
CA MET A 4 -4.22 -25.25 -9.62
C MET A 4 -3.57 -23.98 -9.08
N GLY A 5 -2.45 -24.15 -8.40
CA GLY A 5 -1.68 -23.00 -7.94
C GLY A 5 -1.13 -22.23 -9.13
N GLY A 6 -1.01 -21.00 -9.05
CA GLY A 6 -0.45 -20.17 -10.06
C GLY A 6 -1.22 -18.86 -10.17
N VAL A 7 -1.01 -18.20 -11.28
CA VAL A 7 -1.53 -16.84 -11.51
C VAL A 7 -3.06 -16.80 -11.40
N GLN A 8 -3.73 -17.78 -12.00
CA GLN A 8 -5.20 -17.85 -11.96
C GLN A 8 -5.74 -17.90 -10.53
N GLU A 9 -5.20 -18.80 -9.73
CA GLU A 9 -5.61 -18.95 -8.33
C GLU A 9 -5.27 -17.70 -7.51
N ALA A 10 -4.11 -17.12 -7.70
CA ALA A 10 -3.71 -15.89 -7.04
C ALA A 10 -4.68 -14.74 -7.35
N LEU A 11 -5.08 -14.59 -8.60
CA LEU A 11 -6.02 -13.56 -9.02
C LEU A 11 -7.43 -13.79 -8.46
N THR A 12 -7.90 -15.01 -8.47
CA THR A 12 -9.29 -15.34 -8.07
C THR A 12 -9.47 -15.46 -6.56
N SER A 13 -8.43 -15.87 -5.82
CA SER A 13 -8.47 -16.02 -4.38
C SER A 13 -8.08 -14.76 -3.59
N ARG A 14 -7.52 -13.77 -4.28
CA ARG A 14 -7.10 -12.53 -3.63
C ARG A 14 -8.29 -11.84 -2.95
N ARG A 15 -8.11 -11.41 -1.75
CA ARG A 15 -9.06 -10.54 -1.03
C ARG A 15 -8.30 -9.51 -0.21
N THR A 16 -8.96 -8.41 0.10
CA THR A 16 -8.42 -7.41 1.00
C THR A 16 -8.46 -7.95 2.43
N VAL A 17 -7.32 -7.95 3.10
CA VAL A 17 -7.16 -8.42 4.47
C VAL A 17 -7.10 -7.23 5.40
N TYR A 18 -7.89 -7.26 6.47
CA TYR A 18 -7.94 -6.19 7.48
C TYR A 18 -7.37 -6.62 8.83
N ARG A 19 -7.22 -7.91 9.05
CA ARG A 19 -6.61 -8.47 10.27
C ARG A 19 -5.27 -9.09 9.91
N TYR A 20 -4.25 -8.70 10.63
CA TYR A 20 -2.88 -9.12 10.34
C TYR A 20 -2.32 -9.98 11.45
N LYS A 21 -1.50 -10.93 11.07
CA LYS A 21 -0.65 -11.66 12.02
C LYS A 21 0.47 -10.73 12.49
N ARG A 22 0.98 -10.97 13.69
CA ARG A 22 2.10 -10.20 14.26
C ARG A 22 3.46 -10.73 13.83
N GLU A 23 3.49 -11.71 12.96
CA GLU A 23 4.71 -12.30 12.45
C GLU A 23 5.43 -11.34 11.52
N LYS A 24 6.76 -11.25 11.69
CA LYS A 24 7.60 -10.47 10.78
C LYS A 24 7.53 -11.07 9.38
N VAL A 25 7.37 -10.24 8.38
CA VAL A 25 7.46 -10.66 6.98
C VAL A 25 8.92 -10.96 6.66
N PRO A 26 9.27 -12.16 6.18
CA PRO A 26 10.65 -12.49 5.82
C PRO A 26 11.18 -11.57 4.72
N ASP A 27 12.44 -11.18 4.83
CA ASP A 27 13.10 -10.32 3.84
C ASP A 27 13.04 -10.91 2.43
N ARG A 28 13.16 -12.24 2.34
CA ARG A 28 13.06 -12.99 1.09
C ARG A 28 11.70 -12.80 0.41
N THR A 29 10.61 -12.82 1.17
CA THR A 29 9.26 -12.59 0.66
C THR A 29 9.12 -11.16 0.15
N LEU A 30 9.66 -10.20 0.89
CA LEU A 30 9.64 -8.79 0.53
C LEU A 30 10.44 -8.53 -0.75
N GLU A 31 11.63 -9.11 -0.88
CA GLU A 31 12.46 -9.02 -2.08
C GLU A 31 11.74 -9.58 -3.31
N SER A 32 11.09 -10.74 -3.18
CA SER A 32 10.29 -11.33 -4.25
C SER A 32 9.13 -10.42 -4.68
N ALA A 33 8.47 -9.81 -3.73
CA ALA A 33 7.37 -8.87 -4.01
C ALA A 33 7.87 -7.63 -4.76
N PHE A 34 9.00 -7.07 -4.34
CA PHE A 34 9.59 -5.92 -5.02
C PHE A 34 10.10 -6.26 -6.42
N GLU A 35 10.68 -7.42 -6.60
CA GLU A 35 11.08 -7.90 -7.92
C GLU A 35 9.86 -8.02 -8.85
N ALA A 36 8.77 -8.61 -8.38
CA ALA A 36 7.54 -8.69 -9.15
C ALA A 36 6.99 -7.30 -9.48
N ALA A 37 6.97 -6.39 -8.53
CA ALA A 37 6.50 -5.02 -8.73
C ALA A 37 7.36 -4.24 -9.71
N SER A 38 8.68 -4.44 -9.70
CA SER A 38 9.60 -3.76 -10.62
C SER A 38 9.44 -4.18 -12.07
N ASN A 39 8.83 -5.35 -12.32
CA ASN A 39 8.51 -5.84 -13.66
C ASN A 39 7.12 -5.42 -14.16
N ALA A 40 6.39 -4.61 -13.41
CA ALA A 40 5.11 -4.09 -13.87
C ALA A 40 5.28 -3.19 -15.10
N PRO A 41 4.32 -3.21 -16.04
CA PRO A 41 4.39 -2.36 -17.23
C PRO A 41 4.44 -0.88 -16.86
N CYS A 42 5.30 -0.13 -17.52
CA CYS A 42 5.38 1.32 -17.36
C CYS A 42 5.68 1.99 -18.69
N HIS A 43 5.28 3.24 -18.83
CA HIS A 43 5.47 4.00 -20.05
C HIS A 43 6.97 4.21 -20.34
N LYS A 44 7.41 3.78 -21.49
CA LYS A 44 8.80 3.92 -21.96
C LYS A 44 9.85 3.45 -20.95
N ASN A 45 9.55 2.42 -20.16
CA ASN A 45 10.45 1.88 -19.15
C ASN A 45 10.96 2.93 -18.13
N THR A 46 10.09 3.85 -17.75
CA THR A 46 10.46 4.93 -16.82
C THR A 46 10.67 4.47 -15.39
N HIS A 47 10.05 3.35 -15.01
CA HIS A 47 10.09 2.81 -13.64
C HIS A 47 9.91 3.91 -12.58
N PRO A 48 8.75 4.60 -12.57
CA PRO A 48 8.58 5.80 -11.77
C PRO A 48 8.36 5.54 -10.28
N TRP A 49 8.22 4.27 -9.88
CA TRP A 49 7.84 3.90 -8.54
C TRP A 49 9.03 3.79 -7.60
N LYS A 50 8.80 4.25 -6.38
CA LYS A 50 9.69 3.98 -5.25
C LYS A 50 8.89 3.32 -4.13
N PHE A 51 9.52 2.39 -3.44
CA PHE A 51 8.94 1.64 -2.34
C PHE A 51 9.69 1.99 -1.06
N TYR A 52 8.95 2.41 -0.05
CA TYR A 52 9.50 2.75 1.26
C TYR A 52 8.93 1.82 2.31
N VAL A 53 9.79 1.07 2.99
CA VAL A 53 9.40 0.29 4.16
C VAL A 53 9.32 1.24 5.35
N MET A 54 8.14 1.40 5.91
CA MET A 54 7.88 2.36 6.97
C MET A 54 8.13 1.74 8.34
N GLY A 55 9.07 2.29 9.07
CA GLY A 55 9.38 1.89 10.45
C GLY A 55 8.36 2.43 11.46
N GLU A 56 8.46 1.97 12.72
CA GLU A 56 7.53 2.35 13.78
C GLU A 56 7.45 3.86 14.02
N LYS A 57 8.58 4.53 14.09
CA LYS A 57 8.61 5.98 14.31
C LYS A 57 7.92 6.77 13.19
N THR A 58 8.13 6.34 11.97
CA THR A 58 7.47 6.95 10.80
C THR A 58 5.97 6.74 10.85
N ARG A 59 5.52 5.54 11.20
CA ARG A 59 4.10 5.23 11.38
C ARG A 59 3.46 6.08 12.47
N GLU A 60 4.10 6.19 13.61
CA GLU A 60 3.63 7.03 14.72
C GLU A 60 3.51 8.50 14.31
N SER A 61 4.45 9.00 13.53
CA SER A 61 4.43 10.38 13.04
C SER A 61 3.29 10.67 12.07
N LEU A 62 2.72 9.64 11.45
CA LEU A 62 1.57 9.78 10.55
C LEU A 62 0.23 9.86 11.30
N ILE A 63 0.17 9.45 12.56
CA ILE A 63 -1.08 9.39 13.31
C ILE A 63 -1.84 10.72 13.31
N PRO A 64 -1.21 11.87 13.60
CA PRO A 64 -1.92 13.16 13.57
C PRO A 64 -2.55 13.49 12.23
N GLU A 65 -1.87 13.16 11.14
CA GLU A 65 -2.38 13.41 9.78
C GLU A 65 -3.54 12.47 9.43
N VAL A 66 -3.44 11.22 9.85
CA VAL A 66 -4.50 10.22 9.67
C VAL A 66 -5.75 10.64 10.45
N GLU A 67 -5.60 11.16 11.66
CA GLU A 67 -6.72 11.71 12.46
C GLU A 67 -7.39 12.88 11.75
N LYS A 68 -6.62 13.81 11.21
CA LYS A 68 -7.15 14.95 10.46
C LYS A 68 -7.96 14.50 9.24
N LEU A 69 -7.46 13.52 8.50
CA LEU A 69 -8.15 12.97 7.34
C LEU A 69 -9.43 12.25 7.72
N ALA A 70 -9.42 11.49 8.80
CA ALA A 70 -10.61 10.81 9.31
C ALA A 70 -11.68 11.80 9.75
N LYS A 71 -11.30 12.87 10.44
CA LYS A 71 -12.20 13.95 10.86
C LYS A 71 -12.88 14.66 9.69
N LYS A 72 -12.18 14.81 8.57
CA LYS A 72 -12.76 15.41 7.36
C LYS A 72 -13.84 14.54 6.71
N LYS A 73 -13.78 13.24 6.89
CA LYS A 73 -14.68 12.26 6.26
C LYS A 73 -15.90 11.94 7.11
N SER A 74 -15.85 12.17 8.41
CA SER A 74 -16.92 11.82 9.34
C SER A 74 -17.73 13.03 9.75
N ILE A 75 -19.04 12.86 9.87
CA ILE A 75 -20.01 13.92 10.20
C ILE A 75 -20.46 13.82 11.67
N ASP A 76 -20.48 12.62 12.27
CA ASP A 76 -21.02 12.35 13.59
C ASP A 76 -20.00 11.82 14.60
N GLY A 77 -20.20 12.14 15.91
CA GLY A 77 -19.24 11.92 16.98
C GLY A 77 -18.82 10.46 17.22
N GLU A 78 -19.75 9.50 17.30
CA GLU A 78 -19.44 8.08 17.51
C GLU A 78 -18.80 7.44 16.29
N GLU A 79 -19.32 7.75 15.11
CA GLU A 79 -18.74 7.32 13.84
C GLU A 79 -17.36 7.94 13.62
N LEU A 80 -17.16 9.16 14.11
CA LEU A 80 -15.88 9.84 14.04
C LEU A 80 -14.80 9.09 14.82
N GLU A 81 -15.05 8.75 16.08
CA GLU A 81 -14.10 8.02 16.91
C GLU A 81 -13.78 6.64 16.34
N ALA A 82 -14.80 5.89 15.92
CA ALA A 82 -14.63 4.60 15.26
C ALA A 82 -13.86 4.73 13.96
N GLY A 83 -14.10 5.77 13.18
CA GLY A 83 -13.39 6.07 11.94
C GLY A 83 -11.91 6.38 12.16
N ILE A 84 -11.61 7.18 13.19
CA ILE A 84 -10.24 7.51 13.58
C ILE A 84 -9.51 6.25 14.05
N SER A 85 -10.11 5.45 14.91
CA SER A 85 -9.52 4.20 15.40
C SER A 85 -9.20 3.22 14.27
N ARG A 86 -10.13 3.04 13.34
CA ARG A 86 -9.91 2.18 12.17
C ARG A 86 -8.79 2.69 11.26
N ALA A 87 -8.72 3.99 11.06
CA ALA A 87 -7.68 4.60 10.24
C ALA A 87 -6.29 4.45 10.86
N ILE A 88 -6.16 4.66 12.16
CA ILE A 88 -4.92 4.47 12.92
C ILE A 88 -4.51 2.99 12.90
N GLU A 89 -5.45 2.09 13.11
CA GLU A 89 -5.18 0.65 13.10
C GLU A 89 -4.61 0.16 11.77
N LYS A 90 -5.08 0.69 10.66
CA LYS A 90 -4.53 0.38 9.33
C LYS A 90 -3.05 0.74 9.17
N ILE A 91 -2.58 1.73 9.92
CA ILE A 91 -1.18 2.17 9.89
C ILE A 91 -0.33 1.40 10.88
N ILE A 92 -0.86 1.09 12.06
CA ILE A 92 -0.09 0.52 13.17
C ILE A 92 -0.13 -1.01 13.21
N SER A 93 -1.26 -1.63 12.88
CA SER A 93 -1.44 -3.08 13.06
C SER A 93 -0.69 -3.97 12.06
N PRO A 94 -0.46 -3.59 10.79
CA PRO A 94 0.30 -4.46 9.89
C PRO A 94 1.73 -4.69 10.35
N PRO A 95 2.27 -5.93 10.25
CA PRO A 95 3.68 -6.19 10.59
C PRO A 95 4.64 -5.49 9.63
N LEU A 96 4.17 -5.17 8.43
CA LEU A 96 4.92 -4.46 7.40
C LEU A 96 4.00 -3.43 6.75
N LEU A 97 4.47 -2.21 6.63
CA LEU A 97 3.78 -1.15 5.90
C LEU A 97 4.72 -0.58 4.85
N ILE A 98 4.24 -0.55 3.61
CA ILE A 98 5.01 -0.05 2.47
C ILE A 98 4.28 1.15 1.88
N CYS A 99 5.00 2.23 1.68
CA CYS A 99 4.54 3.38 0.92
C CYS A 99 5.07 3.29 -0.50
N VAL A 100 4.19 3.36 -1.47
CA VAL A 100 4.55 3.38 -2.89
C VAL A 100 4.39 4.80 -3.40
N THR A 101 5.42 5.34 -4.01
CA THR A 101 5.39 6.66 -4.62
C THR A 101 5.66 6.57 -6.12
N SER A 102 5.11 7.51 -6.85
CA SER A 102 5.36 7.65 -8.29
C SER A 102 6.04 8.99 -8.56
N ALA A 103 7.11 8.97 -9.35
CA ALA A 103 7.80 10.18 -9.73
C ALA A 103 6.90 11.06 -10.59
N ARG A 104 6.89 12.37 -10.32
CA ARG A 104 6.13 13.32 -11.10
C ARG A 104 6.86 13.69 -12.40
N SER A 105 6.08 13.90 -13.45
CA SER A 105 6.58 14.33 -14.75
C SER A 105 5.74 15.52 -15.25
N PRO A 106 5.83 16.68 -14.60
CA PRO A 106 4.95 17.82 -14.90
C PRO A 106 5.13 18.40 -16.30
N GLN A 107 6.26 18.11 -16.96
CA GLN A 107 6.53 18.53 -18.32
C GLN A 107 5.97 17.57 -19.38
N ASP A 108 5.48 16.42 -18.97
CA ASP A 108 4.88 15.42 -19.82
C ASP A 108 3.60 14.86 -19.16
N PRO A 109 2.44 15.50 -19.39
CA PRO A 109 1.18 15.09 -18.76
C PRO A 109 0.75 13.66 -19.11
N PHE A 110 1.01 13.21 -20.32
CA PHE A 110 0.68 11.84 -20.73
C PHE A 110 1.49 10.80 -19.95
N ARG A 111 2.76 11.06 -19.79
CA ARG A 111 3.64 10.21 -19.01
C ARG A 111 3.20 10.17 -17.54
N GLU A 112 2.86 11.31 -16.96
CA GLU A 112 2.42 11.40 -15.57
C GLU A 112 1.12 10.61 -15.34
N GLU A 113 0.16 10.69 -16.25
CA GLU A 113 -1.07 9.89 -16.21
C GLU A 113 -0.81 8.40 -16.33
N GLU A 114 0.02 7.99 -17.29
CA GLU A 114 0.34 6.57 -17.50
C GLU A 114 1.13 5.98 -16.32
N ASP A 115 2.08 6.72 -15.79
CA ASP A 115 2.86 6.31 -14.62
C ASP A 115 1.96 6.16 -13.37
N TYR A 116 1.00 7.05 -13.22
CA TYR A 116 0.03 6.99 -12.12
C TYR A 116 -0.94 5.81 -12.27
N ALA A 117 -1.36 5.52 -13.48
CA ALA A 117 -2.27 4.41 -13.77
C ALA A 117 -1.60 3.04 -13.69
N ALA A 118 -0.29 2.98 -13.89
CA ALA A 118 0.46 1.72 -13.82
C ALA A 118 0.63 1.22 -12.40
#